data_71fc750d3b84f9bb5901482606ef46ef
#
_entry.id   71fc750d3b84f9bb5901482606ef46ef
#
_cell.length_a   1.000
_cell.length_b   1.000
_cell.length_c   1.000
_cell.angle_alpha   90.00
_cell.angle_beta   90.00
_cell.angle_gamma   90.00
#
_symmetry.space_group_name_H-M   'P 1'
#
loop_
_entity.id
_entity.type
_entity.pdbx_description
1 polymer ?
#
loop_
_entity_poly.entity_id
_entity_poly.type
_entity_poly.pdbx_seq_one_letter_code
_entity_poly.pdbx_strand_id
1 'polypeptide(L)'
;CIATQNHYGAIGTQALPESQLDRFMICMHIGYPDMKYELEIVKGKITTDPLDLVEPVMNGAQLLQLQEEIHKIYIHDAVYQYIGKLVNATRKHSLIELGISPRGTIALARMVQALAYLRGRNYVLPVDVEDVFIDVEAHRIQLNGKARVNRVTAEQVLKDILEGTTKPSVVKK
;
A
#
# COMPACT_ATOMS: atom_id res chain seq x y z
N CYS A 1 3.53 -1.02 -13.46
CA CYS A 1 3.03 -2.39 -13.61
C CYS A 1 1.90 -2.61 -12.62
N ILE A 2 0.77 -3.12 -13.07
CA ILE A 2 -0.37 -3.54 -12.26
C ILE A 2 -0.51 -5.05 -12.48
N ALA A 3 -0.64 -5.81 -11.39
CA ALA A 3 -0.86 -7.26 -11.42
C ALA A 3 -2.08 -7.62 -10.59
N THR A 4 -2.83 -8.62 -11.03
CA THR A 4 -3.96 -9.20 -10.29
C THR A 4 -3.67 -10.65 -10.00
N GLN A 5 -4.02 -11.12 -8.81
CA GLN A 5 -3.86 -12.51 -8.40
C GLN A 5 -5.14 -12.99 -7.71
N ASN A 6 -5.63 -14.16 -8.13
CA ASN A 6 -6.74 -14.83 -7.45
C ASN A 6 -6.18 -15.71 -6.32
N HIS A 7 -6.63 -15.48 -5.08
CA HIS A 7 -6.21 -16.26 -3.91
C HIS A 7 -6.96 -17.59 -3.76
N TYR A 8 -8.05 -17.80 -4.51
CA TYR A 8 -8.91 -18.98 -4.34
C TYR A 8 -8.74 -20.00 -5.47
N GLY A 9 -8.25 -21.20 -5.10
CA GLY A 9 -8.64 -22.46 -5.76
C GLY A 9 -8.05 -22.78 -7.13
N ALA A 10 -7.09 -22.05 -7.65
CA ALA A 10 -6.45 -22.44 -8.89
C ALA A 10 -5.37 -23.50 -8.60
N ILE A 11 -5.75 -24.77 -8.73
CA ILE A 11 -4.79 -25.88 -8.86
C ILE A 11 -3.87 -25.53 -10.03
N GLY A 12 -2.60 -25.19 -9.74
CA GLY A 12 -1.60 -24.83 -10.75
C GLY A 12 -1.14 -23.37 -10.77
N THR A 13 -1.72 -22.46 -9.98
CA THR A 13 -1.17 -21.12 -9.81
C THR A 13 -0.23 -21.09 -8.61
N GLN A 14 1.06 -20.91 -8.89
CA GLN A 14 2.06 -20.70 -7.86
C GLN A 14 1.98 -19.25 -7.38
N ALA A 15 1.85 -19.06 -6.05
CA ALA A 15 1.93 -17.72 -5.46
C ALA A 15 3.26 -17.05 -5.84
N LEU A 16 3.24 -15.72 -6.07
CA LEU A 16 4.46 -14.98 -6.33
C LEU A 16 5.42 -15.13 -5.14
N PRO A 17 6.70 -15.41 -5.38
CA PRO A 17 7.70 -15.41 -4.33
C PRO A 17 7.74 -14.07 -3.61
N GLU A 18 8.01 -14.07 -2.30
CA GLU A 18 8.06 -12.86 -1.46
C GLU A 18 9.04 -11.80 -2.00
N SER A 19 10.18 -12.24 -2.56
CA SER A 19 11.15 -11.36 -3.22
C SER A 19 10.60 -10.64 -4.45
N GLN A 20 9.56 -11.18 -5.08
CA GLN A 20 8.84 -10.53 -6.18
C GLN A 20 7.72 -9.62 -5.63
N LEU A 21 7.02 -10.04 -4.58
CA LEU A 21 6.00 -9.21 -3.92
C LEU A 21 6.60 -7.91 -3.37
N ASP A 22 7.80 -7.94 -2.77
CA ASP A 22 8.51 -6.74 -2.28
C ASP A 22 8.78 -5.68 -3.38
N ARG A 23 8.66 -6.04 -4.65
CA ARG A 23 8.83 -5.10 -5.79
C ARG A 23 7.58 -4.30 -6.12
N PHE A 24 6.40 -4.77 -5.73
CA PHE A 24 5.15 -4.03 -5.91
C PHE A 24 5.04 -2.93 -4.86
N MET A 25 4.57 -1.76 -5.25
CA MET A 25 4.48 -0.60 -4.35
C MET A 25 3.41 -0.79 -3.28
N ILE A 26 2.24 -1.29 -3.66
CA ILE A 26 1.10 -1.57 -2.79
C ILE A 26 0.51 -2.94 -3.10
N CYS A 27 -0.14 -3.52 -2.11
CA CYS A 27 -0.99 -4.70 -2.27
C CYS A 27 -2.36 -4.40 -1.65
N MET A 28 -3.41 -4.56 -2.43
CA MET A 28 -4.78 -4.23 -2.03
C MET A 28 -5.70 -5.43 -2.26
N HIS A 29 -6.69 -5.57 -1.40
CA HIS A 29 -7.77 -6.54 -1.56
C HIS A 29 -9.05 -5.81 -2.00
N ILE A 30 -9.57 -6.16 -3.17
CA ILE A 30 -10.77 -5.51 -3.72
C ILE A 30 -12.05 -6.04 -3.06
N GLY A 31 -12.05 -7.31 -2.61
CA GLY A 31 -13.24 -7.97 -2.08
C GLY A 31 -14.30 -8.25 -3.14
N TYR A 32 -15.51 -8.60 -2.70
CA TYR A 32 -16.67 -8.78 -3.56
C TYR A 32 -17.47 -7.48 -3.65
N PRO A 33 -18.05 -7.17 -4.82
CA PRO A 33 -18.97 -6.04 -4.96
C PRO A 33 -20.27 -6.30 -4.17
N ASP A 34 -20.93 -5.21 -3.76
CA ASP A 34 -22.29 -5.32 -3.22
C ASP A 34 -23.23 -5.91 -4.26
N MET A 35 -24.27 -6.62 -3.82
CA MET A 35 -25.26 -7.30 -4.67
C MET A 35 -25.83 -6.40 -5.78
N LYS A 36 -26.04 -5.13 -5.49
CA LYS A 36 -26.52 -4.14 -6.49
C LYS A 36 -25.55 -4.01 -7.66
N TYR A 37 -24.27 -3.85 -7.36
CA TYR A 37 -23.22 -3.68 -8.39
C TYR A 37 -22.94 -5.00 -9.10
N GLU A 38 -23.05 -6.14 -8.42
CA GLU A 38 -22.91 -7.46 -9.04
C GLU A 38 -23.99 -7.67 -10.11
N LEU A 39 -25.25 -7.29 -9.82
CA LEU A 39 -26.34 -7.33 -10.80
C LEU A 39 -26.12 -6.36 -11.98
N GLU A 40 -25.54 -5.18 -11.74
CA GLU A 40 -25.18 -4.23 -12.82
C GLU A 40 -24.08 -4.78 -13.71
N ILE A 41 -23.06 -5.44 -13.12
CA ILE A 41 -22.00 -6.12 -13.88
C ILE A 41 -22.58 -7.21 -14.78
N VAL A 42 -23.47 -8.04 -14.26
CA VAL A 42 -24.11 -9.10 -15.03
C VAL A 42 -24.93 -8.51 -16.20
N LYS A 43 -25.75 -7.52 -15.94
CA LYS A 43 -26.56 -6.85 -16.96
C LYS A 43 -25.69 -6.16 -18.03
N GLY A 44 -24.63 -5.47 -17.61
CA GLY A 44 -23.72 -4.75 -18.51
C GLY A 44 -22.98 -5.71 -19.46
N LYS A 45 -22.47 -6.84 -18.97
CA LYS A 45 -21.78 -7.83 -19.81
C LYS A 45 -22.64 -8.58 -20.79
N ILE A 46 -23.96 -8.63 -20.57
CA ILE A 46 -24.91 -9.27 -21.51
C ILE A 46 -25.16 -8.39 -22.74
N THR A 47 -25.05 -7.07 -22.59
CA THR A 47 -25.42 -6.11 -23.66
C THR A 47 -24.23 -5.50 -24.37
N THR A 48 -23.15 -5.17 -23.67
CA THR A 48 -21.96 -4.49 -24.25
C THR A 48 -20.75 -4.75 -23.32
N ASP A 49 -19.55 -4.94 -23.86
CA ASP A 49 -18.36 -4.99 -23.02
C ASP A 49 -18.05 -3.57 -22.49
N PRO A 50 -18.07 -3.34 -21.14
CA PRO A 50 -17.76 -2.03 -20.59
C PRO A 50 -16.36 -1.52 -20.95
N LEU A 51 -15.43 -2.40 -21.32
CA LEU A 51 -14.08 -2.03 -21.76
C LEU A 51 -14.08 -1.24 -23.08
N ASP A 52 -15.06 -1.49 -23.96
CA ASP A 52 -15.20 -0.77 -25.23
C ASP A 52 -15.57 0.71 -25.03
N LEU A 53 -16.05 1.07 -23.84
CA LEU A 53 -16.46 2.43 -23.48
C LEU A 53 -15.35 3.21 -22.74
N VAL A 54 -14.22 2.57 -22.44
CA VAL A 54 -13.12 3.20 -21.68
C VAL A 54 -12.25 4.03 -22.62
N GLU A 55 -12.22 5.34 -22.39
CA GLU A 55 -11.32 6.24 -23.10
C GLU A 55 -10.06 6.56 -22.30
N PRO A 56 -8.92 6.82 -22.98
CA PRO A 56 -7.69 7.22 -22.30
C PRO A 56 -7.88 8.56 -21.56
N VAL A 57 -7.56 8.60 -20.26
CA VAL A 57 -7.66 9.82 -19.43
C VAL A 57 -6.35 10.63 -19.41
N MET A 58 -5.22 10.02 -19.78
CA MET A 58 -3.92 10.69 -19.93
C MET A 58 -2.98 9.88 -20.83
N ASN A 59 -1.96 10.54 -21.34
CA ASN A 59 -0.89 9.90 -22.09
C ASN A 59 0.38 9.67 -21.24
N GLY A 60 1.35 8.92 -21.78
CA GLY A 60 2.58 8.59 -21.06
C GLY A 60 3.43 9.81 -20.68
N ALA A 61 3.46 10.87 -21.50
CA ALA A 61 4.20 12.10 -21.19
C ALA A 61 3.57 12.84 -19.99
N GLN A 62 2.24 12.91 -19.94
CA GLN A 62 1.52 13.49 -18.81
C GLN A 62 1.75 12.68 -17.53
N LEU A 63 1.79 11.35 -17.61
CA LEU A 63 2.09 10.50 -16.46
C LEU A 63 3.51 10.73 -15.92
N LEU A 64 4.51 10.87 -16.82
CA LEU A 64 5.89 11.16 -16.41
C LEU A 64 6.00 12.53 -15.75
N GLN A 65 5.33 13.55 -16.31
CA GLN A 65 5.28 14.89 -15.70
C GLN A 65 4.68 14.83 -14.28
N LEU A 66 3.57 14.09 -14.12
CA LEU A 66 2.94 13.89 -12.81
C LEU A 66 3.88 13.25 -11.80
N GLN A 67 4.66 12.24 -12.22
CA GLN A 67 5.65 11.60 -11.37
C GLN A 67 6.74 12.58 -10.92
N GLU A 68 7.21 13.46 -11.81
CA GLU A 68 8.19 14.50 -11.46
C GLU A 68 7.62 15.52 -10.46
N GLU A 69 6.35 15.89 -10.59
CA GLU A 69 5.68 16.79 -9.63
C GLU A 69 5.57 16.14 -8.25
N ILE A 70 5.19 14.87 -8.19
CA ILE A 70 5.09 14.10 -6.93
C ILE A 70 6.44 14.05 -6.22
N HIS A 71 7.56 13.89 -6.94
CA HIS A 71 8.91 13.89 -6.34
C HIS A 71 9.30 15.21 -5.68
N LYS A 72 8.66 16.33 -6.04
CA LYS A 72 8.90 17.65 -5.43
C LYS A 72 8.13 17.87 -4.13
N ILE A 73 7.20 16.97 -3.77
CA ILE A 73 6.44 17.06 -2.52
C ILE A 73 7.39 16.95 -1.34
N TYR A 74 7.35 17.95 -0.47
CA TYR A 74 8.25 18.06 0.67
C TYR A 74 7.92 17.07 1.79
N ILE A 75 8.93 16.40 2.29
CA ILE A 75 8.83 15.56 3.49
C ILE A 75 9.71 16.19 4.58
N HIS A 76 9.10 16.57 5.69
CA HIS A 76 9.83 17.12 6.84
C HIS A 76 10.62 16.01 7.57
N ASP A 77 11.78 16.35 8.14
CA ASP A 77 12.66 15.40 8.85
C ASP A 77 11.94 14.63 9.96
N ALA A 78 11.01 15.27 10.66
CA ALA A 78 10.20 14.60 11.68
C ALA A 78 9.32 13.47 11.11
N VAL A 79 8.85 13.61 9.85
CA VAL A 79 8.08 12.56 9.15
C VAL A 79 9.02 11.44 8.71
N TYR A 80 10.21 11.76 8.20
CA TYR A 80 11.23 10.74 7.91
C TYR A 80 11.61 9.95 9.17
N GLN A 81 11.78 10.62 10.31
CA GLN A 81 12.05 9.95 11.59
C GLN A 81 10.87 9.07 12.02
N TYR A 82 9.63 9.49 11.78
CA TYR A 82 8.44 8.69 12.07
C TYR A 82 8.39 7.44 11.21
N ILE A 83 8.59 7.54 9.91
CA ILE A 83 8.73 6.39 9.01
C ILE A 83 9.84 5.44 9.51
N GLY A 84 11.01 5.99 9.87
CA GLY A 84 12.12 5.21 10.40
C GLY A 84 11.78 4.48 11.70
N LYS A 85 11.02 5.10 12.61
CA LYS A 85 10.54 4.45 13.85
C LYS A 85 9.60 3.29 13.55
N LEU A 86 8.62 3.47 12.66
CA LEU A 86 7.68 2.43 12.23
C LEU A 86 8.43 1.24 11.62
N VAL A 87 9.31 1.49 10.66
CA VAL A 87 10.14 0.46 10.01
C VAL A 87 10.99 -0.30 11.04
N ASN A 88 11.65 0.42 11.95
CA ASN A 88 12.48 -0.22 12.98
C ASN A 88 11.64 -1.03 13.98
N ALA A 89 10.41 -0.60 14.29
CA ALA A 89 9.48 -1.35 15.11
C ALA A 89 9.12 -2.70 14.47
N THR A 90 8.91 -2.76 13.15
CA THR A 90 8.66 -4.04 12.45
C THR A 90 9.83 -5.01 12.58
N ARG A 91 11.07 -4.52 12.51
CA ARG A 91 12.29 -5.35 12.61
C ARG A 91 12.56 -5.89 14.02
N LYS A 92 11.94 -5.31 15.03
CA LYS A 92 12.10 -5.69 16.46
C LYS A 92 10.86 -6.36 17.03
N HIS A 93 9.79 -6.48 16.26
CA HIS A 93 8.51 -6.99 16.75
C HIS A 93 8.57 -8.50 16.99
N SER A 94 8.03 -8.95 18.13
CA SER A 94 8.12 -10.35 18.59
C SER A 94 7.37 -11.36 17.73
N LEU A 95 6.44 -10.91 16.87
CA LEU A 95 5.64 -11.74 15.96
C LEU A 95 6.14 -11.68 14.50
N ILE A 96 7.14 -10.84 14.21
CA ILE A 96 7.71 -10.68 12.86
C ILE A 96 9.05 -11.43 12.80
N GLU A 97 9.22 -12.24 11.77
CA GLU A 97 10.47 -12.93 11.43
C GLU A 97 11.34 -12.06 10.53
N LEU A 98 10.73 -11.46 9.50
CA LEU A 98 11.39 -10.53 8.58
C LEU A 98 10.60 -9.22 8.52
N GLY A 99 11.21 -8.13 9.00
CA GLY A 99 10.63 -6.78 8.95
C GLY A 99 10.87 -6.08 7.62
N ILE A 100 10.36 -4.84 7.52
CA ILE A 100 10.41 -4.04 6.30
C ILE A 100 11.85 -3.83 5.81
N SER A 101 12.07 -4.09 4.53
CA SER A 101 13.34 -3.87 3.82
C SER A 101 13.58 -2.37 3.55
N PRO A 102 14.83 -1.96 3.22
CA PRO A 102 15.09 -0.59 2.74
C PRO A 102 14.26 -0.22 1.50
N ARG A 103 13.92 -1.20 0.65
CA ARG A 103 13.04 -0.99 -0.50
C ARG A 103 11.63 -0.62 -0.06
N GLY A 104 11.07 -1.31 0.95
CA GLY A 104 9.78 -0.96 1.55
C GLY A 104 9.80 0.46 2.11
N THR A 105 10.83 0.84 2.87
CA THR A 105 10.98 2.20 3.38
C THR A 105 10.93 3.26 2.27
N ILE A 106 11.60 3.01 1.13
CA ILE A 106 11.57 3.92 -0.04
C ILE A 106 10.17 3.93 -0.67
N ALA A 107 9.52 2.77 -0.79
CA ALA A 107 8.16 2.67 -1.33
C ALA A 107 7.18 3.47 -0.46
N LEU A 108 7.25 3.35 0.86
CA LEU A 108 6.43 4.12 1.80
C LEU A 108 6.64 5.63 1.64
N ALA A 109 7.90 6.10 1.59
CA ALA A 109 8.21 7.52 1.39
C ALA A 109 7.63 8.07 0.08
N ARG A 110 7.71 7.30 -1.02
CA ARG A 110 7.13 7.68 -2.31
C ARG A 110 5.61 7.68 -2.29
N MET A 111 5.00 6.70 -1.63
CA MET A 111 3.55 6.60 -1.56
C MET A 111 2.93 7.73 -0.76
N VAL A 112 3.56 8.15 0.35
CA VAL A 112 3.06 9.30 1.13
C VAL A 112 3.18 10.62 0.36
N GLN A 113 4.20 10.79 -0.49
CA GLN A 113 4.29 11.94 -1.40
C GLN A 113 3.13 11.93 -2.41
N ALA A 114 2.85 10.78 -3.02
CA ALA A 114 1.74 10.64 -3.96
C ALA A 114 0.39 10.92 -3.28
N LEU A 115 0.17 10.42 -2.06
CA LEU A 115 -1.07 10.69 -1.32
C LEU A 115 -1.21 12.17 -0.96
N ALA A 116 -0.13 12.84 -0.53
CA ALA A 116 -0.16 14.26 -0.25
C ALA A 116 -0.49 15.09 -1.51
N TYR A 117 0.07 14.72 -2.66
CA TYR A 117 -0.24 15.32 -3.96
C TYR A 117 -1.73 15.17 -4.32
N LEU A 118 -2.25 13.94 -4.22
CA LEU A 118 -3.68 13.65 -4.50
C LEU A 118 -4.62 14.44 -3.56
N ARG A 119 -4.15 14.79 -2.38
CA ARG A 119 -4.86 15.66 -1.41
C ARG A 119 -4.63 17.15 -1.64
N GLY A 120 -4.03 17.54 -2.76
CA GLY A 120 -3.77 18.93 -3.14
C GLY A 120 -2.73 19.64 -2.27
N ARG A 121 -1.80 18.90 -1.64
CA ARG A 121 -0.76 19.46 -0.78
C ARG A 121 0.64 19.27 -1.40
N ASN A 122 1.51 20.23 -1.14
CA ASN A 122 2.93 20.17 -1.53
C ASN A 122 3.85 19.71 -0.37
N TYR A 123 3.27 19.15 0.69
CA TYR A 123 3.99 18.60 1.85
C TYR A 123 3.24 17.42 2.44
N VAL A 124 4.01 16.51 3.05
CA VAL A 124 3.52 15.29 3.71
C VAL A 124 3.20 15.57 5.18
N LEU A 125 2.11 14.98 5.67
CA LEU A 125 1.72 14.94 7.08
C LEU A 125 1.90 13.53 7.67
N PRO A 126 2.05 13.38 9.01
CA PRO A 126 2.12 12.06 9.65
C PRO A 126 0.91 11.17 9.36
N VAL A 127 -0.29 11.75 9.22
CA VAL A 127 -1.51 11.03 8.87
C VAL A 127 -1.42 10.36 7.49
N ASP A 128 -0.69 10.95 6.54
CA ASP A 128 -0.51 10.33 5.22
C ASP A 128 0.30 9.03 5.32
N VAL A 129 1.24 8.97 6.28
CA VAL A 129 2.00 7.73 6.56
C VAL A 129 1.07 6.66 7.11
N GLU A 130 0.20 7.02 8.06
CA GLU A 130 -0.74 6.09 8.69
C GLU A 130 -1.71 5.49 7.68
N ASP A 131 -2.27 6.35 6.81
CA ASP A 131 -3.29 5.96 5.85
C ASP A 131 -2.80 4.95 4.79
N VAL A 132 -1.50 4.93 4.48
CA VAL A 132 -0.95 4.02 3.46
C VAL A 132 -0.03 2.93 4.03
N PHE A 133 0.33 3.00 5.31
CA PHE A 133 1.34 2.13 5.90
C PHE A 133 1.01 0.64 5.74
N ILE A 134 -0.23 0.26 5.98
CA ILE A 134 -0.67 -1.13 5.89
C ILE A 134 -0.65 -1.61 4.44
N ASP A 135 -1.23 -0.85 3.51
CA ASP A 135 -1.32 -1.23 2.08
C ASP A 135 0.07 -1.32 1.42
N VAL A 136 1.02 -0.49 1.88
CA VAL A 136 2.40 -0.51 1.38
C VAL A 136 3.21 -1.64 2.00
N GLU A 137 3.00 -1.98 3.28
CA GLU A 137 3.95 -2.81 4.02
C GLU A 137 3.44 -4.20 4.40
N ALA A 138 2.14 -4.48 4.39
CA ALA A 138 1.61 -5.77 4.86
C ALA A 138 2.15 -6.95 4.05
N HIS A 139 2.34 -6.79 2.75
CA HIS A 139 2.87 -7.83 1.87
C HIS A 139 4.41 -7.98 1.91
N ARG A 140 5.11 -7.13 2.70
CA ARG A 140 6.57 -7.10 2.81
C ARG A 140 7.10 -7.70 4.10
N ILE A 141 6.25 -7.88 5.10
CA ILE A 141 6.66 -8.49 6.38
C ILE A 141 6.36 -9.98 6.39
N GLN A 142 7.21 -10.76 7.05
CA GLN A 142 6.97 -12.18 7.29
C GLN A 142 6.68 -12.40 8.76
N LEU A 143 5.57 -13.08 9.02
CA LEU A 143 5.19 -13.45 10.37
C LEU A 143 5.83 -14.77 10.79
N ASN A 144 6.28 -14.85 12.04
CA ASN A 144 6.88 -16.06 12.61
C ASN A 144 5.82 -17.12 13.01
N GLY A 145 6.30 -18.28 13.48
CA GLY A 145 5.45 -19.39 13.89
C GLY A 145 4.45 -19.04 15.01
N LYS A 146 4.84 -18.14 15.94
CA LYS A 146 3.93 -17.70 17.04
C LYS A 146 2.72 -16.94 16.49
N ALA A 147 2.93 -16.04 15.53
CA ALA A 147 1.85 -15.30 14.90
C ALA A 147 0.89 -16.26 14.17
N ARG A 148 1.42 -17.25 13.45
CA ARG A 148 0.63 -18.25 12.71
C ARG A 148 -0.25 -19.08 13.65
N VAL A 149 0.30 -19.56 14.77
CA VAL A 149 -0.46 -20.32 15.78
C VAL A 149 -1.60 -19.49 16.36
N ASN A 150 -1.35 -18.20 16.61
CA ASN A 150 -2.34 -17.28 17.18
C ASN A 150 -3.28 -16.68 16.10
N ARG A 151 -3.15 -17.06 14.82
CA ARG A 151 -3.94 -16.54 13.69
C ARG A 151 -3.89 -15.01 13.56
N VAL A 152 -2.77 -14.40 13.95
CA VAL A 152 -2.55 -12.96 13.80
C VAL A 152 -2.16 -12.67 12.36
N THR A 153 -2.72 -11.60 11.76
CA THR A 153 -2.41 -11.19 10.39
C THR A 153 -1.32 -10.10 10.35
N ALA A 154 -0.71 -9.89 9.19
CA ALA A 154 0.27 -8.85 8.99
C ALA A 154 -0.33 -7.45 9.24
N GLU A 155 -1.55 -7.24 8.78
CA GLU A 155 -2.29 -5.97 8.95
C GLU A 155 -2.54 -5.67 10.44
N GLN A 156 -2.91 -6.69 11.23
CA GLN A 156 -3.10 -6.53 12.68
C GLN A 156 -1.80 -6.11 13.38
N VAL A 157 -0.69 -6.78 13.06
CA VAL A 157 0.61 -6.44 13.63
C VAL A 157 1.06 -5.03 13.25
N LEU A 158 0.87 -4.64 11.99
CA LEU A 158 1.21 -3.29 11.53
C LEU A 158 0.33 -2.22 12.17
N LYS A 159 -0.95 -2.52 12.40
CA LYS A 159 -1.87 -1.63 13.11
C LYS A 159 -1.42 -1.42 14.56
N ASP A 160 -1.06 -2.47 15.26
CA ASP A 160 -0.53 -2.39 16.64
C ASP A 160 0.75 -1.54 16.69
N ILE A 161 1.62 -1.68 15.68
CA ILE A 161 2.85 -0.87 15.56
C ILE A 161 2.52 0.60 15.33
N LEU A 162 1.54 0.91 14.48
CA LEU A 162 1.07 2.29 14.27
C LEU A 162 0.54 2.91 15.56
N GLU A 163 -0.34 2.19 16.28
CA GLU A 163 -0.93 2.65 17.53
C GLU A 163 0.12 2.84 18.64
N GLY A 164 1.13 1.97 18.67
CA GLY A 164 2.24 2.03 19.65
C GLY A 164 3.33 3.06 19.34
N THR A 165 3.33 3.66 18.14
CA THR A 165 4.39 4.59 17.71
C THR A 165 3.95 6.04 17.85
N THR A 166 4.66 6.82 18.67
CA THR A 166 4.34 8.24 18.89
C THR A 166 4.46 9.07 17.61
N LYS A 167 3.37 9.74 17.25
CA LYS A 167 3.29 10.66 16.12
C LYS A 167 4.08 11.93 16.37
N PRO A 168 4.81 12.46 15.37
CA PRO A 168 5.43 13.76 15.50
C PRO A 168 4.37 14.87 15.39
N SER A 169 4.49 15.89 16.21
CA SER A 169 3.77 17.17 15.99
C SER A 169 4.53 17.96 14.93
N VAL A 170 3.99 17.99 13.70
CA VAL A 170 4.55 18.85 12.64
C VAL A 170 3.85 20.20 12.73
N VAL A 171 4.51 21.16 13.37
CA VAL A 171 4.06 22.56 13.36
C VAL A 171 4.59 23.21 12.08
N LYS A 172 3.68 23.80 11.28
CA LYS A 172 4.04 24.60 10.12
C LYS A 172 4.89 25.77 10.60
N LYS A 173 6.18 25.79 10.25
CA LYS A 173 6.99 27.02 10.32
C LYS A 173 6.73 27.88 9.10
#